data_6a993895a01a36bc0391b18159dc68d7
#
_entry.id   6a993895a01a36bc0391b18159dc68d7
#
_cell.length_a   1.000
_cell.length_b   1.000
_cell.length_c   1.000
_cell.angle_alpha   90.00
_cell.angle_beta   90.00
_cell.angle_gamma   90.00
#
_symmetry.space_group_name_H-M   'P 1'
#
loop_
_entity.id
_entity.type
_entity.pdbx_description
1 polymer ?
#
loop_
_entity_poly.entity_id
_entity_poly.type
_entity_poly.pdbx_seq_one_letter_code
_entity_poly.pdbx_strand_id
1 'polypeptide(L)'
;MHLRFPNSPTRDLNHPDPSQPDIAFVIPLDGYHLTRKQLSEMPNAEEAIFRRGAAFTFDADSYLALVMKVRKPLTPETRTVYAPSFDHAVKDPVANDIAIPPTARIVLFEGLYTALDAPGWRDAHALMDETWFVDVDVAVATQRVARRNFAAGISPSFEECLARTEASDMRNGREILDHRLPVQETVPSIEDETWVSEDVADDELAGGDADEDLRRARTMRMDSIALLAADGVGM
;
A
#
# COMPACT_ATOMS: atom_id res chain seq x y z
N MET A 1 -15.52 9.99 -16.43
CA MET A 1 -16.96 9.63 -16.32
C MET A 1 -17.41 10.00 -14.93
N HIS A 2 -18.17 11.08 -14.74
CA HIS A 2 -18.65 11.49 -13.41
C HIS A 2 -19.80 10.57 -13.02
N LEU A 3 -19.54 9.61 -12.13
CA LEU A 3 -20.59 8.85 -11.46
C LEU A 3 -21.34 9.79 -10.51
N ARG A 4 -22.36 10.50 -11.00
CA ARG A 4 -23.34 11.16 -10.14
C ARG A 4 -24.29 10.10 -9.63
N PHE A 5 -24.20 9.78 -8.35
CA PHE A 5 -25.22 9.01 -7.67
C PHE A 5 -26.42 9.94 -7.42
N PRO A 6 -27.59 9.72 -8.05
CA PRO A 6 -28.78 10.50 -7.75
C PRO A 6 -29.17 10.25 -6.29
N ASN A 7 -29.31 11.32 -5.51
CA ASN A 7 -29.76 11.35 -4.11
C ASN A 7 -28.72 11.06 -3.01
N SER A 8 -27.43 11.08 -3.26
CA SER A 8 -26.47 11.20 -2.15
C SER A 8 -26.36 12.68 -1.76
N PRO A 9 -26.51 13.05 -0.47
CA PRO A 9 -26.16 14.39 -0.03
C PRO A 9 -24.71 14.68 -0.44
N THR A 10 -24.45 15.84 -1.00
CA THR A 10 -23.09 16.27 -1.35
C THR A 10 -22.28 16.29 -0.06
N ARG A 11 -21.38 15.33 0.09
CA ARG A 11 -20.45 15.31 1.23
C ARG A 11 -19.47 16.47 1.04
N ASP A 12 -19.42 17.38 2.00
CA ASP A 12 -18.38 18.39 2.04
C ASP A 12 -17.07 17.73 2.48
N LEU A 13 -16.13 17.58 1.55
CA LEU A 13 -14.84 16.94 1.82
C LEU A 13 -13.93 17.81 2.69
N ASN A 14 -14.20 19.12 2.76
CA ASN A 14 -13.44 20.05 3.59
C ASN A 14 -13.95 20.08 5.05
N HIS A 15 -15.19 19.65 5.27
CA HIS A 15 -15.82 19.58 6.60
C HIS A 15 -16.55 18.23 6.73
N PRO A 16 -15.84 17.11 6.93
CA PRO A 16 -16.47 15.80 7.07
C PRO A 16 -17.42 15.78 8.28
N ASP A 17 -18.67 15.42 8.02
CA ASP A 17 -19.65 15.21 9.08
C ASP A 17 -19.35 13.86 9.78
N PRO A 18 -18.92 13.86 11.05
CA PRO A 18 -18.57 12.64 11.76
C PRO A 18 -19.76 11.70 12.01
N SER A 19 -21.00 12.17 11.81
CA SER A 19 -22.20 11.35 11.89
C SER A 19 -22.46 10.49 10.65
N GLN A 20 -21.79 10.81 9.51
CA GLN A 20 -21.94 10.06 8.27
C GLN A 20 -20.89 8.95 8.17
N PRO A 21 -21.28 7.73 7.77
CA PRO A 21 -20.34 6.63 7.62
C PRO A 21 -19.34 6.94 6.50
N ASP A 22 -18.10 6.49 6.66
CA ASP A 22 -17.09 6.55 5.61
C ASP A 22 -17.55 5.77 4.38
N ILE A 23 -17.26 6.34 3.20
CA ILE A 23 -17.60 5.75 1.91
C ILE A 23 -16.36 5.35 1.11
N ALA A 24 -15.17 5.79 1.50
CA ALA A 24 -13.89 5.49 0.87
C ALA A 24 -12.98 4.73 1.84
N PHE A 25 -12.38 3.65 1.36
CA PHE A 25 -11.52 2.76 2.14
C PHE A 25 -10.26 2.46 1.36
N VAL A 26 -9.12 2.46 2.05
CA VAL A 26 -7.82 2.10 1.49
C VAL A 26 -7.46 0.70 1.97
N ILE A 27 -7.03 -0.15 1.04
CA ILE A 27 -6.60 -1.52 1.28
C ILE A 27 -5.15 -1.65 0.82
N PRO A 28 -4.20 -1.64 1.75
CA PRO A 28 -2.80 -1.81 1.41
C PRO A 28 -2.49 -3.25 1.02
N LEU A 29 -1.68 -3.41 -0.02
CA LEU A 29 -1.18 -4.70 -0.47
C LEU A 29 -0.31 -5.38 0.59
N ASP A 30 0.29 -4.63 1.48
CA ASP A 30 1.17 -5.14 2.54
C ASP A 30 0.50 -6.17 3.44
N GLY A 31 -0.81 -6.08 3.65
CA GLY A 31 -1.57 -7.12 4.35
C GLY A 31 -1.54 -8.50 3.67
N TYR A 32 -1.09 -8.58 2.43
CA TYR A 32 -0.99 -9.83 1.66
C TYR A 32 0.44 -10.39 1.57
N HIS A 33 1.40 -9.84 2.33
CA HIS A 33 2.68 -10.51 2.48
C HIS A 33 2.49 -11.93 3.04
N LEU A 34 3.30 -12.85 2.59
CA LEU A 34 3.46 -14.13 3.28
C LEU A 34 4.07 -13.89 4.66
N THR A 35 3.60 -14.63 5.66
CA THR A 35 4.14 -14.56 7.01
C THR A 35 5.61 -14.99 7.04
N ARG A 36 6.36 -14.50 8.02
CA ARG A 36 7.76 -14.93 8.23
C ARG A 36 7.88 -16.46 8.35
N LYS A 37 6.86 -17.08 8.96
CA LYS A 37 6.79 -18.55 9.06
C LYS A 37 6.65 -19.19 7.68
N GLN A 38 5.69 -18.73 6.85
CA GLN A 38 5.51 -19.26 5.49
C GLN A 38 6.79 -19.09 4.65
N LEU A 39 7.44 -17.93 4.72
CA LEU A 39 8.71 -17.69 4.01
C LEU A 39 9.81 -18.66 4.47
N SER A 40 9.90 -18.96 5.77
CA SER A 40 10.90 -19.90 6.31
C SER A 40 10.65 -21.37 5.93
N GLU A 41 9.42 -21.70 5.54
CA GLU A 41 9.00 -23.03 5.09
C GLU A 41 9.11 -23.21 3.56
N MET A 42 9.46 -22.15 2.81
CA MET A 42 9.65 -22.23 1.36
C MET A 42 10.92 -23.01 0.99
N PRO A 43 10.95 -23.70 -0.16
CA PRO A 43 12.15 -24.40 -0.64
C PRO A 43 13.37 -23.48 -0.81
N ASN A 44 13.15 -22.20 -1.09
CA ASN A 44 14.15 -21.14 -1.24
C ASN A 44 14.06 -20.10 -0.09
N ALA A 45 13.89 -20.57 1.14
CA ALA A 45 13.61 -19.73 2.31
C ALA A 45 14.60 -18.58 2.50
N GLU A 46 15.90 -18.82 2.30
CA GLU A 46 16.94 -17.80 2.43
C GLU A 46 16.71 -16.63 1.45
N GLU A 47 16.44 -16.95 0.18
CA GLU A 47 16.11 -15.96 -0.83
C GLU A 47 14.79 -15.26 -0.51
N ALA A 48 13.77 -16.01 -0.11
CA ALA A 48 12.45 -15.47 0.19
C ALA A 48 12.48 -14.48 1.37
N ILE A 49 13.26 -14.77 2.39
CA ILE A 49 13.47 -13.88 3.54
C ILE A 49 14.28 -12.65 3.13
N PHE A 50 15.35 -12.82 2.36
CA PHE A 50 16.18 -11.71 1.90
C PHE A 50 15.42 -10.76 0.96
N ARG A 51 14.63 -11.33 0.03
CA ARG A 51 13.83 -10.61 -0.95
C ARG A 51 12.39 -10.41 -0.53
N ARG A 52 12.12 -10.39 0.77
CA ARG A 52 10.76 -10.10 1.25
C ARG A 52 10.32 -8.73 0.72
N GLY A 53 9.18 -8.68 0.04
CA GLY A 53 8.70 -7.56 -0.76
C GLY A 53 8.73 -7.82 -2.27
N ALA A 54 9.38 -8.91 -2.74
CA ALA A 54 9.24 -9.38 -4.12
C ALA A 54 7.87 -10.03 -4.36
N ALA A 55 7.36 -10.00 -5.59
CA ALA A 55 6.01 -10.47 -5.94
C ALA A 55 5.69 -11.89 -5.43
N PHE A 56 6.67 -12.81 -5.48
CA PHE A 56 6.51 -14.19 -5.02
C PHE A 56 6.42 -14.34 -3.49
N THR A 57 6.65 -13.26 -2.73
CA THR A 57 6.52 -13.24 -1.26
C THR A 57 5.17 -12.69 -0.79
N PHE A 58 4.22 -12.56 -1.71
CA PHE A 58 2.84 -12.15 -1.45
C PHE A 58 1.85 -13.26 -1.80
N ASP A 59 0.68 -13.20 -1.17
CA ASP A 59 -0.47 -14.07 -1.44
C ASP A 59 -1.41 -13.40 -2.45
N ALA A 60 -1.06 -13.50 -3.74
CA ALA A 60 -1.84 -12.94 -4.83
C ALA A 60 -3.25 -13.55 -4.94
N ASP A 61 -3.41 -14.82 -4.57
CA ASP A 61 -4.71 -15.51 -4.63
C ASP A 61 -5.68 -14.97 -3.57
N SER A 62 -5.20 -14.73 -2.36
CA SER A 62 -6.00 -14.10 -1.30
C SER A 62 -6.35 -12.64 -1.63
N TYR A 63 -5.42 -11.91 -2.25
CA TYR A 63 -5.69 -10.57 -2.77
C TYR A 63 -6.79 -10.58 -3.83
N LEU A 64 -6.68 -11.41 -4.86
CA LEU A 64 -7.70 -11.59 -5.89
C LEU A 64 -9.05 -11.98 -5.26
N ALA A 65 -9.06 -12.89 -4.30
CA ALA A 65 -10.28 -13.33 -3.63
C ALA A 65 -10.99 -12.17 -2.90
N LEU A 66 -10.25 -11.23 -2.29
CA LEU A 66 -10.84 -10.02 -1.70
C LEU A 66 -11.42 -9.12 -2.78
N VAL A 67 -10.66 -8.82 -3.85
CA VAL A 67 -11.14 -7.97 -4.95
C VAL A 67 -12.44 -8.52 -5.52
N MET A 68 -12.51 -9.82 -5.77
CA MET A 68 -13.73 -10.49 -6.24
C MET A 68 -14.90 -10.36 -5.25
N LYS A 69 -14.66 -10.37 -3.94
CA LYS A 69 -15.71 -10.18 -2.93
C LYS A 69 -16.23 -8.75 -2.95
N VAL A 70 -15.34 -7.77 -3.02
CA VAL A 70 -15.69 -6.34 -3.03
C VAL A 70 -16.43 -5.95 -4.31
N ARG A 71 -16.12 -6.59 -5.44
CA ARG A 71 -16.80 -6.38 -6.73
C ARG A 71 -18.23 -6.92 -6.79
N LYS A 72 -18.67 -7.73 -5.84
CA LYS A 72 -20.05 -8.24 -5.84
C LYS A 72 -21.05 -7.10 -5.68
N PRO A 73 -22.20 -7.16 -6.38
CA PRO A 73 -23.27 -6.18 -6.19
C PRO A 73 -23.70 -6.10 -4.72
N LEU A 74 -23.92 -4.87 -4.24
CA LEU A 74 -24.45 -4.65 -2.90
C LEU A 74 -25.94 -5.00 -2.84
N THR A 75 -26.31 -5.79 -1.85
CA THR A 75 -27.70 -6.15 -1.53
C THR A 75 -28.00 -5.80 -0.07
N PRO A 76 -29.27 -5.81 0.36
CA PRO A 76 -29.60 -5.60 1.77
C PRO A 76 -28.93 -6.58 2.73
N GLU A 77 -28.55 -7.77 2.25
CA GLU A 77 -27.90 -8.83 3.02
C GLU A 77 -26.36 -8.74 2.98
N THR A 78 -25.81 -7.79 2.21
CA THR A 78 -24.36 -7.61 2.12
C THR A 78 -23.79 -7.32 3.50
N ARG A 79 -22.80 -8.12 3.89
CA ARG A 79 -22.09 -7.99 5.16
C ARG A 79 -20.77 -7.30 4.98
N THR A 80 -20.21 -6.76 6.06
CA THR A 80 -18.85 -6.26 6.11
C THR A 80 -17.88 -7.33 5.62
N VAL A 81 -16.99 -6.93 4.69
CA VAL A 81 -15.85 -7.73 4.24
C VAL A 81 -14.64 -7.26 5.01
N TYR A 82 -13.72 -8.17 5.31
CA TYR A 82 -12.50 -7.84 6.05
C TYR A 82 -11.29 -8.12 5.18
N ALA A 83 -10.36 -7.17 5.17
CA ALA A 83 -9.03 -7.30 4.57
C ALA A 83 -7.97 -7.47 5.67
N PRO A 84 -6.82 -8.07 5.38
CA PRO A 84 -5.70 -8.06 6.30
C PRO A 84 -5.03 -6.68 6.30
N SER A 85 -4.38 -6.33 7.42
CA SER A 85 -3.39 -5.26 7.54
C SER A 85 -1.98 -5.84 7.69
N PHE A 86 -0.99 -4.99 7.88
CA PHE A 86 0.38 -5.39 8.16
C PHE A 86 0.89 -4.71 9.44
N ASP A 87 1.37 -5.50 10.39
CA ASP A 87 1.99 -4.97 11.59
C ASP A 87 3.49 -4.77 11.38
N HIS A 88 3.91 -3.51 11.28
CA HIS A 88 5.31 -3.14 11.07
C HIS A 88 6.22 -3.44 12.26
N ALA A 89 5.69 -3.55 13.48
CA ALA A 89 6.47 -3.92 14.66
C ALA A 89 6.76 -5.43 14.70
N VAL A 90 5.74 -6.24 14.40
CA VAL A 90 5.86 -7.71 14.32
C VAL A 90 6.43 -8.17 12.99
N LYS A 91 6.32 -7.33 11.94
CA LYS A 91 6.71 -7.62 10.56
C LYS A 91 5.92 -8.78 9.94
N ASP A 92 4.62 -8.88 10.24
CA ASP A 92 3.73 -9.89 9.70
C ASP A 92 2.30 -9.35 9.45
N PRO A 93 1.53 -9.98 8.55
CA PRO A 93 0.13 -9.61 8.32
C PRO A 93 -0.76 -9.88 9.53
N VAL A 94 -1.76 -9.03 9.71
CA VAL A 94 -2.85 -9.21 10.70
C VAL A 94 -4.13 -9.51 9.96
N ALA A 95 -4.68 -10.70 10.15
CA ALA A 95 -5.87 -11.13 9.43
C ALA A 95 -7.14 -10.39 9.91
N ASN A 96 -8.03 -10.05 8.95
CA ASN A 96 -9.35 -9.47 9.20
C ASN A 96 -9.33 -8.15 10.00
N ASP A 97 -8.35 -7.33 9.80
CA ASP A 97 -8.13 -6.11 10.59
C ASP A 97 -8.80 -4.88 9.97
N ILE A 98 -8.87 -4.80 8.64
CA ILE A 98 -9.48 -3.69 7.92
C ILE A 98 -10.93 -4.04 7.53
N ALA A 99 -11.89 -3.34 8.12
CA ALA A 99 -13.32 -3.55 7.83
C ALA A 99 -13.75 -2.72 6.61
N ILE A 100 -14.37 -3.37 5.62
CA ILE A 100 -14.99 -2.76 4.44
C ILE A 100 -16.51 -2.94 4.58
N PRO A 101 -17.24 -1.97 5.13
CA PRO A 101 -18.68 -2.09 5.37
C PRO A 101 -19.49 -1.98 4.06
N PRO A 102 -20.77 -2.40 4.06
CA PRO A 102 -21.66 -2.23 2.90
C PRO A 102 -21.90 -0.78 2.48
N THR A 103 -21.52 0.19 3.31
CA THR A 103 -21.56 1.63 3.00
C THR A 103 -20.42 2.07 2.11
N ALA A 104 -19.37 1.27 1.95
CA ALA A 104 -18.26 1.57 1.06
C ALA A 104 -18.74 1.77 -0.39
N ARG A 105 -18.24 2.82 -1.02
CA ARG A 105 -18.52 3.17 -2.42
C ARG A 105 -17.25 3.30 -3.24
N ILE A 106 -16.15 3.61 -2.58
CA ILE A 106 -14.82 3.71 -3.17
C ILE A 106 -13.91 2.80 -2.35
N VAL A 107 -13.25 1.86 -3.01
CA VAL A 107 -12.23 1.03 -2.40
C VAL A 107 -10.96 1.22 -3.21
N LEU A 108 -9.96 1.81 -2.59
CA LEU A 108 -8.64 2.03 -3.18
C LEU A 108 -7.72 0.88 -2.75
N PHE A 109 -7.24 0.11 -3.71
CA PHE A 109 -6.18 -0.86 -3.50
C PHE A 109 -4.85 -0.21 -3.86
N GLU A 110 -3.91 -0.19 -2.92
CA GLU A 110 -2.60 0.40 -3.15
C GLU A 110 -1.49 -0.63 -2.91
N GLY A 111 -0.42 -0.53 -3.69
CA GLY A 111 0.76 -1.37 -3.54
C GLY A 111 1.48 -1.64 -4.84
N LEU A 112 2.68 -2.21 -4.71
CA LEU A 112 3.64 -2.41 -5.79
C LEU A 112 3.11 -3.24 -6.98
N TYR A 113 2.32 -4.29 -6.70
CA TYR A 113 2.00 -5.32 -7.71
C TYR A 113 0.57 -5.22 -8.23
N THR A 114 -0.18 -4.17 -7.90
CA THR A 114 -1.58 -4.01 -8.32
C THR A 114 -1.76 -3.92 -9.84
N ALA A 115 -0.70 -3.57 -10.57
CA ALA A 115 -0.67 -3.52 -12.04
C ALA A 115 0.36 -4.49 -12.65
N LEU A 116 0.82 -5.52 -11.93
CA LEU A 116 1.78 -6.49 -12.45
C LEU A 116 1.11 -7.51 -13.37
N ASP A 117 1.70 -7.76 -14.53
CA ASP A 117 1.26 -8.78 -15.49
C ASP A 117 1.74 -10.19 -15.08
N ALA A 118 1.17 -10.69 -13.98
CA ALA A 118 1.43 -12.02 -13.45
C ALA A 118 0.13 -12.67 -12.94
N PRO A 119 0.07 -14.00 -12.81
CA PRO A 119 -1.13 -14.70 -12.31
C PRO A 119 -1.60 -14.15 -10.96
N GLY A 120 -2.91 -14.03 -10.79
CA GLY A 120 -3.55 -13.42 -9.62
C GLY A 120 -3.58 -11.89 -9.67
N TRP A 121 -2.43 -11.25 -9.92
CA TRP A 121 -2.32 -9.78 -10.05
C TRP A 121 -3.08 -9.26 -11.27
N ARG A 122 -2.83 -9.85 -12.45
CA ARG A 122 -3.53 -9.53 -13.71
C ARG A 122 -5.04 -9.70 -13.58
N ASP A 123 -5.46 -10.79 -12.93
CA ASP A 123 -6.87 -11.10 -12.76
C ASP A 123 -7.56 -10.09 -11.83
N ALA A 124 -6.89 -9.66 -10.76
CA ALA A 124 -7.36 -8.61 -9.87
C ALA A 124 -7.38 -7.25 -10.59
N HIS A 125 -6.33 -6.90 -11.34
CA HIS A 125 -6.25 -5.66 -12.13
C HIS A 125 -7.42 -5.54 -13.11
N ALA A 126 -7.78 -6.63 -13.81
CA ALA A 126 -8.90 -6.66 -14.73
C ALA A 126 -10.27 -6.39 -14.09
N LEU A 127 -10.37 -6.47 -12.77
CA LEU A 127 -11.58 -6.17 -12.00
C LEU A 127 -11.63 -4.72 -11.50
N MET A 128 -10.59 -3.92 -11.67
CA MET A 128 -10.58 -2.52 -11.25
C MET A 128 -11.38 -1.66 -12.22
N ASP A 129 -12.06 -0.63 -11.70
CA ASP A 129 -12.77 0.35 -12.53
C ASP A 129 -11.79 1.39 -13.10
N GLU A 130 -10.72 1.68 -12.34
CA GLU A 130 -9.70 2.64 -12.70
C GLU A 130 -8.37 2.22 -12.06
N THR A 131 -7.26 2.42 -12.77
CA THR A 131 -5.92 2.08 -12.29
C THR A 131 -4.95 3.21 -12.58
N TRP A 132 -4.15 3.53 -11.56
CA TRP A 132 -3.17 4.62 -11.61
C TRP A 132 -1.78 4.06 -11.33
N PHE A 133 -0.78 4.66 -11.95
CA PHE A 133 0.62 4.36 -11.68
C PHE A 133 1.33 5.64 -11.24
N VAL A 134 1.99 5.58 -10.09
CA VAL A 134 2.85 6.68 -9.63
C VAL A 134 4.23 6.48 -10.23
N ASP A 135 4.62 7.40 -11.10
CA ASP A 135 5.87 7.34 -11.86
C ASP A 135 6.95 8.21 -11.21
N VAL A 136 8.14 7.66 -11.04
CA VAL A 136 9.29 8.36 -10.45
C VAL A 136 10.58 7.94 -11.16
N ASP A 137 11.52 8.85 -11.30
CA ASP A 137 12.86 8.54 -11.82
C ASP A 137 13.56 7.49 -10.95
N VAL A 138 14.16 6.46 -11.59
CA VAL A 138 14.80 5.33 -10.91
C VAL A 138 15.87 5.77 -9.92
N ALA A 139 16.69 6.77 -10.29
CA ALA A 139 17.75 7.26 -9.41
C ALA A 139 17.16 7.99 -8.19
N VAL A 140 16.08 8.74 -8.39
CA VAL A 140 15.33 9.41 -7.30
C VAL A 140 14.71 8.37 -6.39
N ALA A 141 14.01 7.38 -6.93
CA ALA A 141 13.42 6.28 -6.16
C ALA A 141 14.47 5.55 -5.33
N THR A 142 15.61 5.18 -5.94
CA THR A 142 16.73 4.51 -5.26
C THR A 142 17.20 5.29 -4.04
N GLN A 143 17.40 6.60 -4.20
CA GLN A 143 17.84 7.46 -3.11
C GLN A 143 16.79 7.60 -2.00
N ARG A 144 15.52 7.75 -2.35
CA ARG A 144 14.41 7.84 -1.37
C ARG A 144 14.30 6.56 -0.55
N VAL A 145 14.28 5.40 -1.20
CA VAL A 145 14.20 4.09 -0.52
C VAL A 145 15.42 3.85 0.36
N ALA A 146 16.63 4.15 -0.11
CA ALA A 146 17.83 3.99 0.68
C ALA A 146 17.84 4.88 1.94
N ARG A 147 17.40 6.15 1.83
CA ARG A 147 17.27 7.07 2.97
C ARG A 147 16.25 6.56 3.98
N ARG A 148 15.06 6.14 3.53
CA ARG A 148 14.03 5.54 4.38
C ARG A 148 14.55 4.30 5.11
N ASN A 149 15.19 3.39 4.39
CA ASN A 149 15.75 2.17 4.97
C ASN A 149 16.85 2.47 6.01
N PHE A 150 17.66 3.50 5.77
CA PHE A 150 18.66 3.94 6.73
C PHE A 150 18.04 4.58 7.97
N ALA A 151 17.05 5.46 7.81
CA ALA A 151 16.31 6.06 8.92
C ALA A 151 15.58 5.00 9.77
N ALA A 152 15.06 3.94 9.12
CA ALA A 152 14.44 2.79 9.79
C ALA A 152 15.44 1.80 10.42
N GLY A 153 16.75 2.06 10.35
CA GLY A 153 17.78 1.21 10.94
C GLY A 153 17.93 -0.17 10.28
N ILE A 154 17.56 -0.30 9.00
CA ILE A 154 17.63 -1.57 8.26
C ILE A 154 19.08 -2.06 8.11
N SER A 155 20.02 -1.13 7.95
CA SER A 155 21.47 -1.41 7.92
C SER A 155 22.23 -0.32 8.67
N PRO A 156 23.45 -0.61 9.14
CA PRO A 156 24.21 0.31 10.00
C PRO A 156 24.78 1.53 9.26
N SER A 157 24.82 1.50 7.91
CA SER A 157 25.29 2.63 7.13
C SER A 157 24.37 2.91 5.92
N PHE A 158 24.40 4.15 5.44
CA PHE A 158 23.67 4.55 4.24
C PHE A 158 24.17 3.80 2.99
N GLU A 159 25.47 3.56 2.90
CA GLU A 159 26.07 2.81 1.79
C GLU A 159 25.55 1.38 1.72
N GLU A 160 25.44 0.69 2.87
CA GLU A 160 24.84 -0.64 2.94
C GLU A 160 23.35 -0.62 2.62
N CYS A 161 22.60 0.39 3.07
CA CYS A 161 21.21 0.57 2.69
C CYS A 161 21.06 0.78 1.18
N LEU A 162 21.94 1.58 0.56
CA LEU A 162 21.92 1.80 -0.88
C LEU A 162 22.21 0.50 -1.65
N ALA A 163 23.25 -0.24 -1.27
CA ALA A 163 23.59 -1.52 -1.88
C ALA A 163 22.44 -2.55 -1.74
N ARG A 164 21.78 -2.60 -0.57
CA ARG A 164 20.62 -3.45 -0.35
C ARG A 164 19.42 -3.03 -1.21
N THR A 165 19.15 -1.74 -1.29
CA THR A 165 18.10 -1.17 -2.13
C THR A 165 18.29 -1.57 -3.60
N GLU A 166 19.51 -1.45 -4.13
CA GLU A 166 19.82 -1.87 -5.49
C GLU A 166 19.65 -3.39 -5.70
N ALA A 167 20.07 -4.19 -4.71
CA ALA A 167 20.03 -5.66 -4.80
C ALA A 167 18.63 -6.25 -4.67
N SER A 168 17.71 -5.58 -3.98
CA SER A 168 16.36 -6.06 -3.70
C SER A 168 15.28 -5.14 -4.26
N ASP A 169 15.14 -3.93 -3.72
CA ASP A 169 14.02 -3.04 -4.03
C ASP A 169 14.00 -2.63 -5.50
N MET A 170 15.14 -2.22 -6.05
CA MET A 170 15.24 -1.82 -7.46
C MET A 170 15.11 -3.00 -8.43
N ARG A 171 15.40 -4.21 -7.98
CA ARG A 171 15.12 -5.40 -8.78
C ARG A 171 13.60 -5.64 -8.89
N ASN A 172 12.86 -5.44 -7.81
CA ASN A 172 11.40 -5.51 -7.81
C ASN A 172 10.81 -4.40 -8.69
N GLY A 173 11.33 -3.19 -8.59
CA GLY A 173 10.91 -2.06 -9.42
C GLY A 173 11.10 -2.33 -10.91
N ARG A 174 12.23 -2.87 -11.33
CA ARG A 174 12.46 -3.25 -12.74
C ARG A 174 11.49 -4.33 -13.20
N GLU A 175 11.21 -5.35 -12.38
CA GLU A 175 10.24 -6.39 -12.68
C GLU A 175 8.85 -5.79 -12.96
N ILE A 176 8.43 -4.80 -12.15
CA ILE A 176 7.17 -4.09 -12.34
C ILE A 176 7.17 -3.32 -13.67
N LEU A 177 8.22 -2.54 -13.94
CA LEU A 177 8.30 -1.75 -15.17
C LEU A 177 8.31 -2.61 -16.44
N ASP A 178 9.03 -3.73 -16.40
CA ASP A 178 9.14 -4.65 -17.53
C ASP A 178 7.85 -5.42 -17.79
N HIS A 179 7.01 -5.61 -16.75
CA HIS A 179 5.81 -6.43 -16.80
C HIS A 179 4.55 -5.67 -16.35
N ARG A 180 4.55 -4.34 -16.45
CA ARG A 180 3.39 -3.54 -16.05
C ARG A 180 2.26 -3.67 -17.06
N LEU A 181 1.05 -3.93 -16.55
CA LEU A 181 -0.18 -3.81 -17.31
C LEU A 181 -0.48 -2.33 -17.65
N PRO A 182 -1.22 -2.07 -18.75
CA PRO A 182 -1.68 -0.71 -19.06
C PRO A 182 -2.52 -0.15 -17.91
N VAL A 183 -2.30 1.13 -17.60
CA VAL A 183 -3.07 1.89 -16.59
C VAL A 183 -3.79 3.05 -17.27
N GLN A 184 -4.86 3.56 -16.65
CA GLN A 184 -5.60 4.70 -17.17
C GLN A 184 -4.86 6.02 -16.94
N GLU A 185 -4.22 6.17 -15.77
CA GLU A 185 -3.51 7.40 -15.40
C GLU A 185 -2.08 7.09 -14.93
N THR A 186 -1.16 7.96 -15.32
CA THR A 186 0.20 7.97 -14.79
C THR A 186 0.43 9.30 -14.08
N VAL A 187 0.74 9.23 -12.79
CA VAL A 187 0.93 10.39 -11.92
C VAL A 187 2.42 10.56 -11.64
N PRO A 188 3.06 11.67 -12.08
CA PRO A 188 4.46 11.89 -11.78
C PRO A 188 4.66 12.15 -10.28
N SER A 189 5.61 11.45 -9.66
CA SER A 189 6.04 11.72 -8.30
C SER A 189 7.01 12.90 -8.29
N ILE A 190 6.53 14.04 -7.82
CA ILE A 190 7.34 15.26 -7.68
C ILE A 190 7.77 15.45 -6.22
N GLU A 191 8.93 16.06 -5.99
CA GLU A 191 9.28 16.56 -4.67
C GLU A 191 8.58 17.89 -4.43
N ASP A 192 7.88 17.99 -3.31
CA ASP A 192 7.26 19.22 -2.85
C ASP A 192 7.77 19.52 -1.44
N GLU A 193 8.67 20.52 -1.36
CA GLU A 193 9.28 20.93 -0.08
C GLU A 193 8.23 21.52 0.90
N THR A 194 7.03 21.84 0.43
CA THR A 194 5.94 22.33 1.28
C THR A 194 5.21 21.17 1.97
N TRP A 195 5.35 19.95 1.50
CA TRP A 195 4.87 18.73 2.14
C TRP A 195 5.91 18.22 3.13
N VAL A 196 6.07 18.94 4.23
CA VAL A 196 6.79 18.39 5.39
C VAL A 196 5.83 17.43 6.07
N SER A 197 6.21 16.14 6.18
CA SER A 197 5.45 15.21 7.00
C SER A 197 5.43 15.77 8.43
N GLU A 198 4.24 15.98 9.00
CA GLU A 198 4.06 16.47 10.37
C GLU A 198 4.75 15.55 11.40
N ASP A 199 5.11 14.33 11.00
CA ASP A 199 5.77 13.31 11.82
C ASP A 199 7.19 13.68 12.28
N VAL A 200 7.85 14.66 11.66
CA VAL A 200 9.19 15.13 12.08
C VAL A 200 9.10 16.25 13.14
N ALA A 201 7.95 16.94 13.21
CA ALA A 201 7.77 18.05 14.14
C ALA A 201 7.25 17.63 15.53
N ASP A 202 6.61 16.46 15.64
CA ASP A 202 5.98 16.01 16.89
C ASP A 202 6.92 15.26 17.84
N ASP A 203 8.07 14.79 17.38
CA ASP A 203 9.03 14.08 18.23
C ASP A 203 9.79 15.00 19.23
N GLU A 204 9.73 16.31 19.02
CA GLU A 204 10.33 17.29 19.95
C GLU A 204 9.37 17.84 21.02
N LEU A 205 8.05 17.59 20.95
CA LEU A 205 7.08 18.27 21.81
C LEU A 205 6.07 17.39 22.59
N ALA A 206 6.11 16.08 22.54
CA ALA A 206 5.08 15.25 23.19
C ALA A 206 5.58 14.26 24.23
N GLY A 207 5.77 14.77 25.46
CA GLY A 207 5.51 13.96 26.64
C GLY A 207 4.02 14.03 26.99
N GLY A 208 3.26 12.93 26.85
CA GLY A 208 1.88 12.86 27.32
C GLY A 208 1.03 11.81 26.63
N ASP A 209 0.67 10.77 27.40
CA ASP A 209 -0.28 9.71 27.09
C ASP A 209 -1.65 10.25 26.64
N ALA A 210 -2.04 10.03 25.42
CA ALA A 210 -3.40 9.76 24.92
C ALA A 210 -3.43 9.89 23.39
N ASP A 211 -3.55 8.81 22.70
CA ASP A 211 -3.91 8.69 21.28
C ASP A 211 -2.99 7.79 20.44
N GLU A 212 -2.58 6.66 21.05
CA GLU A 212 -1.72 5.68 20.37
C GLU A 212 -2.44 5.01 19.18
N ASP A 213 -3.75 4.86 19.25
CA ASP A 213 -4.54 4.21 18.18
C ASP A 213 -4.78 5.15 16.97
N LEU A 214 -4.96 6.45 17.19
CA LEU A 214 -5.07 7.43 16.12
C LEU A 214 -3.72 7.68 15.43
N ARG A 215 -2.63 7.66 16.20
CA ARG A 215 -1.25 7.73 15.68
C ARG A 215 -0.92 6.50 14.85
N ARG A 216 -1.25 5.29 15.31
CA ARG A 216 -1.08 4.05 14.53
C ARG A 216 -1.83 4.07 13.21
N ALA A 217 -3.08 4.54 13.19
CA ALA A 217 -3.86 4.66 11.96
C ALA A 217 -3.32 5.73 10.99
N ARG A 218 -2.75 6.84 11.51
CA ARG A 218 -2.10 7.89 10.71
C ARG A 218 -0.75 7.44 10.17
N THR A 219 0.11 6.83 10.97
CA THR A 219 1.42 6.31 10.55
C THR A 219 1.26 5.24 9.48
N MET A 220 0.30 4.31 9.63
CA MET A 220 -0.02 3.33 8.57
C MET A 220 -0.47 4.01 7.27
N ARG A 221 -1.27 5.09 7.32
CA ARG A 221 -1.70 5.82 6.11
C ARG A 221 -0.55 6.52 5.40
N MET A 222 0.39 7.09 6.14
CA MET A 222 1.49 7.86 5.55
C MET A 222 2.63 6.98 5.05
N ASP A 223 2.93 5.88 5.72
CA ASP A 223 3.90 4.90 5.23
C ASP A 223 3.45 4.25 3.92
N SER A 224 2.16 3.99 3.75
CA SER A 224 1.59 3.48 2.49
C SER A 224 1.67 4.51 1.35
N ILE A 225 1.39 5.79 1.62
CA ILE A 225 1.49 6.88 0.62
C ILE A 225 2.96 7.19 0.29
N ALA A 226 3.85 7.17 1.29
CA ALA A 226 5.29 7.32 1.08
C ALA A 226 5.89 6.12 0.33
N LEU A 227 5.33 4.92 0.51
CA LEU A 227 5.66 3.73 -0.27
C LEU A 227 5.29 3.94 -1.74
N LEU A 228 4.10 4.44 -2.05
CA LEU A 228 3.68 4.76 -3.43
C LEU A 228 4.64 5.77 -4.09
N ALA A 229 5.12 6.77 -3.35
CA ALA A 229 6.08 7.74 -3.86
C ALA A 229 7.52 7.20 -3.99
N ALA A 230 7.86 6.15 -3.23
CA ALA A 230 9.17 5.50 -3.28
C ALA A 230 9.19 4.27 -4.21
N ASP A 231 8.04 3.66 -4.43
CA ASP A 231 7.89 2.40 -5.16
C ASP A 231 7.42 2.59 -6.62
N GLY A 232 7.05 3.82 -7.01
CA GLY A 232 6.81 4.17 -8.40
C GLY A 232 8.13 4.34 -9.14
N VAL A 233 8.77 3.26 -9.54
CA VAL A 233 10.03 3.27 -10.30
C VAL A 233 9.72 3.56 -11.76
N GLY A 234 9.96 4.79 -12.22
CA GLY A 234 9.96 5.18 -13.63
C GLY A 234 11.36 5.11 -14.23
N MET A 235 11.46 4.76 -15.51
CA MET A 235 12.72 4.82 -16.27
C MET A 235 13.09 6.25 -16.63
#